data_7b551128d8590d52e29de54651037e80
#
_entry.id   7b551128d8590d52e29de54651037e80
#
_cell.length_a   1.000
_cell.length_b   1.000
_cell.length_c   1.000
_cell.angle_alpha   90.00
_cell.angle_beta   90.00
_cell.angle_gamma   90.00
#
_symmetry.space_group_name_H-M   'P 1'
#
loop_
_entity.id
_entity.type
_entity.pdbx_description
1 polymer ?
#
loop_
_entity_poly.entity_id
_entity_poly.type
_entity_poly.pdbx_seq_one_letter_code
_entity_poly.pdbx_strand_id
1 'polypeptide(L)'
;MVNGLTLNLFDFQEKAVLNLLDISTDSNSKQTVVMKAPTGAGKTIILIGYVDEYLNNVNSNTAVIWLCPGKGDLEEQSRQKMISVAPHRKTQNLFDTLQNGFEPESTTFINWELVTKRGNTAIKDSERKNLFDRIADAHRKNIDFIVIIDEEHSNNTARAKTIIDTFAAKHIIRVSATAIKNNRYEYFEIDELDVIDEGLITKALYVNEGVEDNIEISNDYDYLLELADKKRKAIAQRYTEVLPAGKVVRPLVLIQFPNGQPETVKAVEEKLESMGYTYDNGMVSIWMSEDKKDLTDNLTDNDGTPVFLLMKQAISTGWDCPRAKILIKLREGMSEQFEIQTIGRIRRM
;
A
#
# COMPACT_ATOMS: atom_id res chain seq x y z
N MET A 1 -3.35 -3.90 25.43
CA MET A 1 -3.92 -2.67 24.79
C MET A 1 -2.78 -1.76 24.46
N VAL A 2 -2.62 -1.42 23.19
CA VAL A 2 -1.67 -0.41 22.70
C VAL A 2 -2.24 0.97 23.09
N ASN A 3 -1.67 1.59 24.12
CA ASN A 3 -2.16 2.85 24.69
C ASN A 3 -1.44 4.01 24.00
N GLY A 4 -2.17 4.93 23.39
CA GLY A 4 -1.60 6.16 22.78
C GLY A 4 -2.11 6.44 21.39
N LEU A 5 -2.71 5.46 20.72
CA LEU A 5 -3.28 5.63 19.39
C LEU A 5 -4.69 6.26 19.44
N THR A 6 -5.05 7.01 18.41
CA THR A 6 -6.38 7.59 18.27
C THR A 6 -7.47 6.60 17.84
N LEU A 7 -7.08 5.35 17.53
CA LEU A 7 -7.95 4.26 17.13
C LEU A 7 -7.64 2.99 17.93
N ASN A 8 -8.60 2.08 17.98
CA ASN A 8 -8.40 0.76 18.55
C ASN A 8 -7.87 -0.18 17.46
N LEU A 9 -6.89 -0.99 17.83
CA LEU A 9 -6.41 -2.07 16.96
C LEU A 9 -7.40 -3.25 17.03
N PHE A 10 -7.52 -3.97 15.92
CA PHE A 10 -8.15 -5.29 15.92
C PHE A 10 -7.26 -6.31 16.66
N ASP A 11 -7.84 -7.38 17.15
CA ASP A 11 -7.11 -8.39 17.96
C ASP A 11 -5.87 -8.94 17.24
N PHE A 12 -5.97 -9.23 15.94
CA PHE A 12 -4.83 -9.72 15.17
C PHE A 12 -3.74 -8.65 14.98
N GLN A 13 -4.14 -7.37 14.88
CA GLN A 13 -3.18 -6.26 14.77
C GLN A 13 -2.44 -6.06 16.10
N GLU A 14 -3.15 -6.11 17.21
CA GLU A 14 -2.55 -6.03 18.56
C GLU A 14 -1.56 -7.18 18.77
N LYS A 15 -1.94 -8.42 18.43
CA LYS A 15 -1.05 -9.59 18.47
C LYS A 15 0.20 -9.39 17.59
N ALA A 16 0.05 -8.81 16.41
CA ALA A 16 1.18 -8.54 15.52
C ALA A 16 2.13 -7.49 16.12
N VAL A 17 1.61 -6.43 16.74
CA VAL A 17 2.41 -5.43 17.48
C VAL A 17 3.19 -6.09 18.60
N LEU A 18 2.53 -6.88 19.44
CA LEU A 18 3.18 -7.59 20.56
C LEU A 18 4.26 -8.56 20.07
N ASN A 19 4.01 -9.28 18.98
CA ASN A 19 4.99 -10.18 18.37
C ASN A 19 6.25 -9.42 17.89
N LEU A 20 6.08 -8.27 17.27
CA LEU A 20 7.21 -7.42 16.87
C LEU A 20 7.99 -6.92 18.09
N LEU A 21 7.31 -6.56 19.18
CA LEU A 21 7.95 -6.13 20.43
C LEU A 21 8.73 -7.27 21.08
N ASP A 22 8.13 -8.44 21.20
CA ASP A 22 8.77 -9.63 21.77
C ASP A 22 10.05 -9.98 21.02
N ILE A 23 10.00 -9.99 19.67
CA ILE A 23 11.17 -10.20 18.82
C ILE A 23 12.23 -9.11 19.05
N SER A 24 11.81 -7.86 19.20
CA SER A 24 12.73 -6.72 19.38
C SER A 24 13.34 -6.64 20.78
N THR A 25 12.76 -7.33 21.77
CA THR A 25 13.27 -7.34 23.16
C THR A 25 13.99 -8.63 23.52
N ASP A 26 13.79 -9.71 22.77
CA ASP A 26 14.50 -10.99 22.99
C ASP A 26 15.91 -10.90 22.41
N SER A 27 16.91 -11.01 23.30
CA SER A 27 18.34 -11.00 22.95
C SER A 27 18.78 -12.15 22.04
N ASN A 28 17.99 -13.23 21.94
CA ASN A 28 18.26 -14.37 21.08
C ASN A 28 17.64 -14.21 19.69
N SER A 29 16.75 -13.26 19.52
CA SER A 29 16.12 -12.99 18.23
C SER A 29 17.08 -12.39 17.22
N LYS A 30 16.83 -12.66 15.94
CA LYS A 30 17.61 -12.06 14.87
C LYS A 30 17.28 -10.57 14.73
N GLN A 31 18.27 -9.79 14.35
CA GLN A 31 18.13 -8.35 14.09
C GLN A 31 17.03 -8.01 13.06
N THR A 32 16.81 -8.89 12.07
CA THR A 32 15.83 -8.69 11.01
C THR A 32 14.63 -9.59 11.22
N VAL A 33 13.43 -9.00 11.19
CA VAL A 33 12.14 -9.68 11.19
C VAL A 33 11.39 -9.40 9.90
N VAL A 34 10.73 -10.41 9.37
CA VAL A 34 9.85 -10.32 8.20
C VAL A 34 8.41 -10.59 8.64
N MET A 35 7.56 -9.60 8.48
CA MET A 35 6.12 -9.74 8.69
C MET A 35 5.42 -9.89 7.34
N LYS A 36 4.81 -11.04 7.09
CA LYS A 36 3.90 -11.22 5.97
C LYS A 36 2.48 -10.90 6.40
N ALA A 37 1.82 -10.00 5.68
CA ALA A 37 0.45 -9.61 5.99
C ALA A 37 -0.35 -9.37 4.70
N PRO A 38 -1.59 -9.87 4.60
CA PRO A 38 -2.45 -9.67 3.44
C PRO A 38 -2.61 -8.19 3.08
N THR A 39 -2.89 -7.92 1.81
CA THR A 39 -3.28 -6.57 1.39
C THR A 39 -4.63 -6.23 2.04
N GLY A 40 -4.71 -5.08 2.72
CA GLY A 40 -5.91 -4.70 3.48
C GLY A 40 -5.83 -5.01 4.98
N ALA A 41 -4.84 -5.77 5.47
CA ALA A 41 -4.69 -6.07 6.91
C ALA A 41 -4.33 -4.86 7.79
N GLY A 42 -4.10 -3.68 7.20
CA GLY A 42 -3.69 -2.49 7.97
C GLY A 42 -2.23 -2.49 8.39
N LYS A 43 -1.32 -3.02 7.55
CA LYS A 43 0.13 -3.07 7.81
C LYS A 43 0.70 -1.78 8.40
N THR A 44 0.33 -0.63 7.81
CA THR A 44 0.78 0.68 8.28
C THR A 44 0.33 0.96 9.72
N ILE A 45 -0.89 0.58 10.09
CA ILE A 45 -1.44 0.76 11.44
C ILE A 45 -0.67 -0.12 12.45
N ILE A 46 -0.41 -1.37 12.09
CA ILE A 46 0.38 -2.30 12.93
C ILE A 46 1.78 -1.72 13.19
N LEU A 47 2.43 -1.22 12.14
CA LEU A 47 3.77 -0.63 12.26
C LEU A 47 3.77 0.65 13.10
N ILE A 48 2.74 1.50 12.98
CA ILE A 48 2.58 2.68 13.83
C ILE A 48 2.40 2.25 15.30
N GLY A 49 1.56 1.25 15.57
CA GLY A 49 1.38 0.69 16.90
C GLY A 49 2.69 0.14 17.48
N TYR A 50 3.45 -0.59 16.67
CA TYR A 50 4.77 -1.08 17.09
C TYR A 50 5.74 0.05 17.43
N VAL A 51 5.83 1.07 16.58
CA VAL A 51 6.71 2.22 16.82
C VAL A 51 6.32 2.94 18.11
N ASP A 52 5.02 3.13 18.31
CA ASP A 52 4.50 3.80 19.51
C ASP A 52 4.86 3.03 20.77
N GLU A 53 4.56 1.75 20.82
CA GLU A 53 4.86 0.89 21.97
C GLU A 53 6.37 0.74 22.21
N TYR A 54 7.18 0.59 21.15
CA TYR A 54 8.63 0.47 21.28
C TYR A 54 9.25 1.71 21.90
N LEU A 55 8.89 2.90 21.39
CA LEU A 55 9.43 4.16 21.89
C LEU A 55 8.96 4.51 23.30
N ASN A 56 7.74 4.07 23.69
CA ASN A 56 7.22 4.28 25.03
C ASN A 56 7.83 3.32 26.07
N ASN A 57 8.00 2.05 25.70
CA ASN A 57 8.19 1.00 26.71
C ASN A 57 9.55 0.29 26.59
N VAL A 58 10.26 0.42 25.46
CA VAL A 58 11.53 -0.28 25.23
C VAL A 58 12.71 0.70 25.20
N ASN A 59 12.74 1.62 24.24
CA ASN A 59 13.85 2.56 24.12
C ASN A 59 13.42 3.88 23.45
N SER A 60 13.24 4.93 24.24
CA SER A 60 12.91 6.27 23.74
C SER A 60 14.09 6.96 23.03
N ASN A 61 15.35 6.54 23.30
CA ASN A 61 16.52 7.10 22.61
C ASN A 61 16.74 6.48 21.22
N THR A 62 15.65 6.25 20.49
CA THR A 62 15.63 5.61 19.16
C THR A 62 15.02 6.54 18.13
N ALA A 63 15.66 6.63 16.95
CA ALA A 63 15.10 7.21 15.74
C ALA A 63 14.63 6.09 14.80
N VAL A 64 13.41 6.21 14.30
CA VAL A 64 12.82 5.22 13.37
C VAL A 64 12.97 5.71 11.95
N ILE A 65 13.47 4.86 11.06
CA ILE A 65 13.62 5.11 9.63
C ILE A 65 12.60 4.28 8.90
N TRP A 66 11.63 4.93 8.25
CA TRP A 66 10.58 4.26 7.49
C TRP A 66 10.80 4.44 6.00
N LEU A 67 11.25 3.36 5.36
CA LEU A 67 11.56 3.32 3.94
C LEU A 67 10.31 2.93 3.15
N CYS A 68 9.80 3.83 2.34
CA CYS A 68 8.63 3.64 1.49
C CYS A 68 9.02 3.47 0.02
N PRO A 69 8.27 2.67 -0.78
CA PRO A 69 8.45 2.63 -2.23
C PRO A 69 8.31 4.03 -2.87
N GLY A 70 9.08 4.29 -3.92
CA GLY A 70 9.16 5.59 -4.57
C GLY A 70 7.96 5.99 -5.44
N LYS A 71 6.93 5.15 -5.53
CA LYS A 71 5.76 5.40 -6.37
C LYS A 71 4.56 5.80 -5.53
N GLY A 72 3.83 6.82 -6.00
CA GLY A 72 2.48 7.15 -5.51
C GLY A 72 2.41 7.86 -4.16
N ASP A 73 3.39 8.70 -3.83
CA ASP A 73 3.41 9.50 -2.59
C ASP A 73 3.23 8.68 -1.30
N LEU A 74 3.63 7.41 -1.31
CA LEU A 74 3.48 6.50 -0.17
C LEU A 74 4.19 6.98 1.09
N GLU A 75 5.32 7.65 0.91
CA GLU A 75 6.06 8.29 2.01
C GLU A 75 5.15 9.26 2.75
N GLU A 76 4.55 10.20 2.02
CA GLU A 76 3.67 11.21 2.61
C GLU A 76 2.37 10.59 3.15
N GLN A 77 1.79 9.61 2.45
CA GLN A 77 0.60 8.91 2.94
C GLN A 77 0.85 8.18 4.26
N SER A 78 1.99 7.49 4.39
CA SER A 78 2.37 6.80 5.63
C SER A 78 2.66 7.79 6.75
N ARG A 79 3.30 8.93 6.44
CA ARG A 79 3.56 10.01 7.37
C ARG A 79 2.25 10.65 7.88
N GLN A 80 1.33 10.98 6.99
CA GLN A 80 0.02 11.55 7.36
C GLN A 80 -0.81 10.54 8.16
N LYS A 81 -0.72 9.25 7.83
CA LYS A 81 -1.38 8.21 8.61
C LYS A 81 -0.83 8.17 10.04
N MET A 82 0.50 8.27 10.20
CA MET A 82 1.10 8.33 11.54
C MET A 82 0.68 9.58 12.32
N ILE A 83 0.65 10.75 11.68
CA ILE A 83 0.18 11.99 12.30
C ILE A 83 -1.28 11.86 12.77
N SER A 84 -2.12 11.20 11.97
CA SER A 84 -3.54 10.99 12.33
C SER A 84 -3.72 9.98 13.46
N VAL A 85 -2.96 8.88 13.45
CA VAL A 85 -3.13 7.73 14.36
C VAL A 85 -2.36 7.90 15.66
N ALA A 86 -1.18 8.50 15.60
CA ALA A 86 -0.29 8.75 16.74
C ALA A 86 0.19 10.21 16.74
N PRO A 87 -0.71 11.20 16.96
CA PRO A 87 -0.43 12.63 16.80
C PRO A 87 0.64 13.18 17.77
N HIS A 88 0.92 12.47 18.84
CA HIS A 88 1.96 12.80 19.81
C HIS A 88 3.37 12.41 19.32
N ARG A 89 3.49 11.59 18.25
CA ARG A 89 4.78 11.19 17.68
C ARG A 89 5.32 12.22 16.72
N LYS A 90 6.62 12.48 16.83
CA LYS A 90 7.33 13.37 15.89
C LYS A 90 7.54 12.64 14.57
N THR A 91 7.22 13.31 13.47
CA THR A 91 7.49 12.82 12.12
C THR A 91 8.38 13.78 11.35
N GLN A 92 9.29 13.26 10.56
CA GLN A 92 10.18 14.01 9.69
C GLN A 92 10.15 13.41 8.28
N ASN A 93 10.43 14.22 7.28
CA ASN A 93 10.79 13.73 5.96
C ASN A 93 12.31 13.74 5.78
N LEU A 94 12.80 13.25 4.63
CA LEU A 94 14.23 13.22 4.37
C LEU A 94 14.88 14.61 4.43
N PHE A 95 14.23 15.65 3.89
CA PHE A 95 14.79 17.00 3.84
C PHE A 95 14.88 17.62 5.24
N ASP A 96 13.86 17.43 6.07
CA ASP A 96 13.88 17.86 7.47
C ASP A 96 15.08 17.24 8.20
N THR A 97 15.30 15.94 7.98
CA THR A 97 16.42 15.20 8.60
C THR A 97 17.78 15.65 8.06
N LEU A 98 17.90 15.92 6.77
CA LEU A 98 19.13 16.46 6.20
C LEU A 98 19.50 17.84 6.80
N GLN A 99 18.49 18.64 7.09
CA GLN A 99 18.67 19.97 7.68
C GLN A 99 18.97 19.89 9.17
N ASN A 100 18.18 19.15 9.95
CA ASN A 100 18.15 19.20 11.41
C ASN A 100 18.87 18.00 12.08
N GLY A 101 19.09 16.92 11.34
CA GLY A 101 19.60 15.64 11.85
C GLY A 101 18.50 14.70 12.33
N PHE A 102 18.90 13.51 12.78
CA PHE A 102 18.00 12.55 13.40
C PHE A 102 17.77 12.90 14.86
N GLU A 103 16.52 12.83 15.29
CA GLU A 103 16.11 13.07 16.67
C GLU A 103 15.59 11.77 17.30
N PRO A 104 15.85 11.54 18.61
CA PRO A 104 15.19 10.48 19.37
C PRO A 104 13.66 10.65 19.32
N GLU A 105 12.92 9.56 19.48
CA GLU A 105 11.45 9.51 19.46
C GLU A 105 10.82 10.03 18.16
N SER A 106 11.60 10.19 17.09
CA SER A 106 11.09 10.62 15.79
C SER A 106 11.05 9.49 14.78
N THR A 107 10.13 9.60 13.82
CA THR A 107 10.06 8.73 12.65
C THR A 107 10.35 9.53 11.40
N THR A 108 11.42 9.18 10.69
CA THR A 108 11.78 9.77 9.41
C THR A 108 11.26 8.90 8.27
N PHE A 109 10.36 9.45 7.49
CA PHE A 109 9.83 8.81 6.28
C PHE A 109 10.71 9.13 5.08
N ILE A 110 11.16 8.11 4.37
CA ILE A 110 12.11 8.26 3.25
C ILE A 110 11.57 7.51 2.04
N ASN A 111 11.41 8.23 0.94
CA ASN A 111 11.23 7.61 -0.35
C ASN A 111 12.53 6.91 -0.77
N TRP A 112 12.45 5.58 -0.88
CA TRP A 112 13.56 4.71 -1.15
C TRP A 112 14.29 5.01 -2.47
N GLU A 113 13.54 5.43 -3.49
CA GLU A 113 14.10 5.76 -4.79
C GLU A 113 14.99 7.02 -4.74
N LEU A 114 14.69 7.97 -3.85
CA LEU A 114 15.50 9.18 -3.68
C LEU A 114 16.92 8.84 -3.25
N VAL A 115 17.09 7.82 -2.40
CA VAL A 115 18.40 7.46 -1.84
C VAL A 115 19.12 6.39 -2.66
N THR A 116 18.44 5.62 -3.50
CA THR A 116 19.03 4.48 -4.22
C THR A 116 19.30 4.70 -5.71
N LYS A 117 18.52 5.52 -6.44
CA LYS A 117 18.71 5.72 -7.88
C LYS A 117 19.94 6.56 -8.20
N ARG A 118 20.76 6.11 -9.17
CA ARG A 118 21.83 6.92 -9.79
C ARG A 118 21.21 8.02 -10.63
N GLY A 119 21.75 9.24 -10.51
CA GLY A 119 21.31 10.37 -11.37
C GLY A 119 19.96 10.97 -10.96
N ASN A 120 19.40 10.63 -9.81
CA ASN A 120 18.24 11.33 -9.29
C ASN A 120 18.64 12.76 -8.93
N THR A 121 18.09 13.75 -9.64
CA THR A 121 18.38 15.17 -9.44
C THR A 121 17.84 15.72 -8.12
N ALA A 122 16.95 14.97 -7.46
CA ALA A 122 16.36 15.35 -6.17
C ALA A 122 17.35 15.30 -5.00
N ILE A 123 18.38 14.43 -5.09
CA ILE A 123 19.47 14.39 -4.11
C ILE A 123 20.80 14.45 -4.85
N LYS A 124 21.46 15.58 -4.78
CA LYS A 124 22.83 15.78 -5.28
C LYS A 124 23.82 14.90 -4.51
N ASP A 125 24.98 14.62 -5.08
CA ASP A 125 26.02 13.84 -4.37
C ASP A 125 26.46 14.50 -3.05
N SER A 126 26.38 15.83 -2.95
CA SER A 126 26.55 16.60 -1.72
C SER A 126 25.49 16.29 -0.63
N GLU A 127 24.25 16.05 -1.03
CA GLU A 127 23.15 15.75 -0.09
C GLU A 127 23.18 14.30 0.41
N ARG A 128 23.66 13.37 -0.43
CA ARG A 128 23.93 11.98 0.02
C ARG A 128 25.06 11.94 1.06
N LYS A 129 26.12 12.69 0.82
CA LYS A 129 27.19 12.85 1.80
C LYS A 129 26.63 13.40 3.10
N ASN A 130 25.70 14.33 3.01
CA ASN A 130 25.01 14.88 4.16
C ASN A 130 24.20 13.83 4.93
N LEU A 131 23.48 12.89 4.26
CA LEU A 131 22.75 11.81 4.93
C LEU A 131 23.70 10.93 5.76
N PHE A 132 24.85 10.50 5.20
CA PHE A 132 25.83 9.71 5.93
C PHE A 132 26.45 10.48 7.10
N ASP A 133 26.70 11.77 6.92
CA ASP A 133 27.18 12.63 7.99
C ASP A 133 26.14 12.74 9.12
N ARG A 134 24.84 12.86 8.78
CA ARG A 134 23.74 12.88 9.77
C ARG A 134 23.59 11.57 10.52
N ILE A 135 23.76 10.44 9.84
CA ILE A 135 23.78 9.11 10.49
C ILE A 135 24.97 9.01 11.46
N ALA A 136 26.17 9.44 11.03
CA ALA A 136 27.35 9.46 11.88
C ALA A 136 27.19 10.37 13.09
N ASP A 137 26.53 11.53 12.92
CA ASP A 137 26.21 12.44 14.02
C ASP A 137 25.26 11.82 15.04
N ALA A 138 24.24 11.10 14.56
CA ALA A 138 23.30 10.39 15.43
C ALA A 138 24.01 9.30 16.24
N HIS A 139 24.90 8.51 15.62
CA HIS A 139 25.71 7.52 16.31
C HIS A 139 26.63 8.16 17.38
N ARG A 140 27.23 9.32 17.08
CA ARG A 140 28.03 10.07 18.10
C ARG A 140 27.19 10.51 19.29
N LYS A 141 25.89 10.74 19.08
CA LYS A 141 24.94 11.09 20.15
C LYS A 141 24.33 9.84 20.83
N ASN A 142 24.80 8.64 20.45
CA ASN A 142 24.28 7.35 20.90
C ASN A 142 22.79 7.14 20.60
N ILE A 143 22.26 7.73 19.53
CA ILE A 143 20.90 7.49 19.08
C ILE A 143 20.87 6.12 18.41
N ASP A 144 19.99 5.24 18.86
CA ASP A 144 19.73 3.94 18.24
C ASP A 144 18.81 4.09 17.02
N PHE A 145 18.90 3.15 16.08
CA PHE A 145 18.04 3.15 14.91
C PHE A 145 17.19 1.88 14.83
N ILE A 146 15.93 2.04 14.39
CA ILE A 146 15.10 0.99 13.84
C ILE A 146 14.84 1.34 12.38
N VAL A 147 14.97 0.36 11.48
CA VAL A 147 14.65 0.52 10.06
C VAL A 147 13.42 -0.32 9.72
N ILE A 148 12.38 0.35 9.23
CA ILE A 148 11.16 -0.26 8.69
C ILE A 148 11.24 -0.20 7.17
N ILE A 149 11.02 -1.33 6.49
CA ILE A 149 11.01 -1.46 5.04
C ILE A 149 9.62 -1.92 4.62
N ASP A 150 8.84 -1.00 4.12
CA ASP A 150 7.50 -1.29 3.59
C ASP A 150 7.59 -1.74 2.14
N GLU A 151 6.82 -2.78 1.79
CA GLU A 151 6.81 -3.43 0.47
C GLU A 151 8.24 -3.89 0.05
N GLU A 152 8.85 -4.76 0.84
CA GLU A 152 10.23 -5.24 0.73
C GLU A 152 10.67 -5.64 -0.70
N HIS A 153 9.75 -6.19 -1.49
CA HIS A 153 10.05 -6.71 -2.83
C HIS A 153 10.50 -5.62 -3.83
N SER A 154 10.23 -4.35 -3.54
CA SER A 154 10.46 -3.25 -4.49
C SER A 154 11.93 -2.84 -4.62
N ASN A 155 12.81 -3.18 -3.66
CA ASN A 155 14.15 -2.56 -3.56
C ASN A 155 15.28 -3.46 -3.05
N ASN A 156 15.37 -4.70 -3.54
CA ASN A 156 16.44 -5.61 -3.14
C ASN A 156 17.73 -5.41 -3.97
N THR A 157 18.32 -4.21 -3.92
CA THR A 157 19.57 -3.88 -4.62
C THR A 157 20.76 -3.83 -3.66
N ALA A 158 21.98 -4.09 -4.17
CA ALA A 158 23.22 -3.98 -3.37
C ALA A 158 23.38 -2.60 -2.71
N ARG A 159 22.95 -1.53 -3.41
CA ARG A 159 23.01 -0.17 -2.91
C ARG A 159 22.02 0.07 -1.77
N ALA A 160 20.83 -0.50 -1.90
CA ALA A 160 19.82 -0.51 -0.87
C ALA A 160 20.37 -1.11 0.42
N LYS A 161 21.00 -2.27 0.30
CA LYS A 161 21.64 -2.94 1.42
C LYS A 161 22.71 -2.06 2.07
N THR A 162 23.59 -1.42 1.29
CA THR A 162 24.61 -0.51 1.84
C THR A 162 24.03 0.62 2.69
N ILE A 163 22.90 1.21 2.25
CA ILE A 163 22.25 2.29 2.98
C ILE A 163 21.66 1.77 4.29
N ILE A 164 20.98 0.63 4.27
CA ILE A 164 20.43 -0.01 5.48
C ILE A 164 21.56 -0.33 6.46
N ASP A 165 22.64 -0.94 5.96
CA ASP A 165 23.80 -1.32 6.78
C ASP A 165 24.45 -0.10 7.45
N THR A 166 24.42 1.08 6.80
CA THR A 166 24.99 2.32 7.37
C THR A 166 24.25 2.80 8.62
N PHE A 167 22.95 2.54 8.73
CA PHE A 167 22.20 2.87 9.94
C PHE A 167 22.61 2.03 11.14
N ALA A 168 23.28 0.89 10.95
CA ALA A 168 23.62 -0.07 12.01
C ALA A 168 22.44 -0.31 12.97
N ALA A 169 21.25 -0.46 12.39
CA ALA A 169 19.98 -0.47 13.12
C ALA A 169 19.93 -1.63 14.14
N LYS A 170 19.35 -1.39 15.31
CA LYS A 170 19.08 -2.44 16.31
C LYS A 170 18.14 -3.50 15.73
N HIS A 171 17.09 -3.03 15.06
CA HIS A 171 16.09 -3.90 14.42
C HIS A 171 15.77 -3.43 13.02
N ILE A 172 15.55 -4.39 12.12
CA ILE A 172 15.12 -4.17 10.74
C ILE A 172 13.81 -4.92 10.55
N ILE A 173 12.73 -4.19 10.33
CA ILE A 173 11.40 -4.75 10.13
C ILE A 173 11.04 -4.66 8.66
N ARG A 174 10.84 -5.81 8.04
CA ARG A 174 10.46 -5.94 6.63
C ARG A 174 9.02 -6.39 6.53
N VAL A 175 8.23 -5.69 5.73
CA VAL A 175 6.80 -5.97 5.60
C VAL A 175 6.41 -6.11 4.14
N SER A 176 5.67 -7.17 3.82
CA SER A 176 5.13 -7.39 2.49
C SER A 176 3.95 -8.35 2.52
N ALA A 177 3.04 -8.22 1.55
CA ALA A 177 1.99 -9.22 1.32
C ALA A 177 2.52 -10.52 0.66
N THR A 178 3.69 -10.44 0.03
CA THR A 178 4.30 -11.53 -0.74
C THR A 178 5.64 -12.00 -0.18
N ALA A 179 5.91 -11.68 1.10
CA ALA A 179 7.15 -12.08 1.74
C ALA A 179 7.31 -13.61 1.78
N ILE A 180 8.53 -14.07 1.51
CA ILE A 180 8.88 -15.50 1.55
C ILE A 180 9.69 -15.78 2.81
N LYS A 181 9.33 -16.84 3.52
CA LYS A 181 10.05 -17.29 4.71
C LYS A 181 11.51 -17.61 4.39
N ASN A 182 12.41 -17.01 5.17
CA ASN A 182 13.84 -17.21 5.04
C ASN A 182 14.46 -17.50 6.43
N ASN A 183 15.23 -18.57 6.56
CA ASN A 183 15.85 -18.98 7.83
C ASN A 183 16.89 -17.97 8.37
N ARG A 184 17.27 -16.95 7.61
CA ARG A 184 18.18 -15.89 8.06
C ARG A 184 17.52 -14.83 8.90
N TYR A 185 16.16 -14.75 8.88
CA TYR A 185 15.36 -13.72 9.53
C TYR A 185 14.37 -14.36 10.48
N GLU A 186 13.91 -13.60 11.47
CA GLU A 186 12.67 -13.94 12.14
C GLU A 186 11.51 -13.77 11.17
N TYR A 187 10.48 -14.60 11.29
CA TYR A 187 9.35 -14.57 10.36
C TYR A 187 8.06 -14.91 11.07
N PHE A 188 7.06 -14.09 10.85
CA PHE A 188 5.69 -14.44 11.18
C PHE A 188 4.72 -13.94 10.10
N GLU A 189 3.54 -14.53 10.10
CA GLU A 189 2.49 -14.26 9.11
C GLU A 189 1.19 -13.95 9.84
N ILE A 190 0.49 -12.93 9.37
CA ILE A 190 -0.88 -12.62 9.78
C ILE A 190 -1.79 -13.53 8.97
N ASP A 191 -2.63 -14.32 9.66
CA ASP A 191 -3.59 -15.20 8.99
C ASP A 191 -4.62 -14.36 8.25
N GLU A 192 -4.87 -14.72 6.99
CA GLU A 192 -5.88 -14.05 6.16
C GLU A 192 -7.29 -14.23 6.75
N LEU A 193 -7.56 -15.34 7.44
CA LEU A 193 -8.85 -15.57 8.07
C LEU A 193 -9.13 -14.56 9.19
N ASP A 194 -8.13 -14.21 9.99
CA ASP A 194 -8.28 -13.18 11.01
C ASP A 194 -8.68 -11.82 10.41
N VAL A 195 -8.10 -11.49 9.25
CA VAL A 195 -8.40 -10.23 8.52
C VAL A 195 -9.80 -10.24 7.91
N ILE A 196 -10.25 -11.42 7.45
CA ILE A 196 -11.61 -11.63 6.93
C ILE A 196 -12.64 -11.52 8.05
N ASP A 197 -12.39 -12.15 9.18
CA ASP A 197 -13.32 -12.21 10.31
C ASP A 197 -13.56 -10.82 10.92
N GLU A 198 -12.56 -9.94 10.86
CA GLU A 198 -12.68 -8.52 11.23
C GLU A 198 -13.32 -7.66 10.11
N GLY A 199 -13.71 -8.25 9.00
CA GLY A 199 -14.42 -7.56 7.91
C GLY A 199 -13.56 -6.58 7.13
N LEU A 200 -12.23 -6.68 7.14
CA LEU A 200 -11.33 -5.78 6.41
C LEU A 200 -11.14 -6.17 4.95
N ILE A 201 -11.27 -7.47 4.65
CA ILE A 201 -11.20 -8.01 3.30
C ILE A 201 -12.32 -9.01 3.05
N THR A 202 -12.74 -9.15 1.79
CA THR A 202 -13.81 -10.08 1.42
C THR A 202 -13.34 -11.52 1.52
N LYS A 203 -14.24 -12.40 1.99
CA LYS A 203 -14.00 -13.85 2.11
C LYS A 203 -13.83 -14.52 0.76
N ALA A 204 -14.63 -14.14 -0.24
CA ALA A 204 -14.64 -14.78 -1.53
C ALA A 204 -14.10 -13.87 -2.63
N LEU A 205 -13.32 -14.46 -3.52
CA LEU A 205 -12.91 -13.89 -4.80
C LEU A 205 -13.42 -14.82 -5.90
N TYR A 206 -14.25 -14.29 -6.79
CA TYR A 206 -14.79 -15.04 -7.92
C TYR A 206 -13.98 -14.73 -9.17
N VAL A 207 -13.40 -15.74 -9.80
CA VAL A 207 -12.61 -15.60 -11.03
C VAL A 207 -13.45 -16.12 -12.20
N ASN A 208 -13.60 -15.28 -13.23
CA ASN A 208 -14.34 -15.60 -14.46
C ASN A 208 -15.77 -16.14 -14.24
N GLU A 209 -16.39 -15.78 -13.11
CA GLU A 209 -17.75 -16.23 -12.80
C GLU A 209 -18.75 -15.68 -13.82
N GLY A 210 -19.44 -16.59 -14.52
CA GLY A 210 -20.44 -16.29 -15.57
C GLY A 210 -19.82 -15.94 -16.93
N VAL A 211 -18.53 -16.14 -17.11
CA VAL A 211 -17.88 -16.14 -18.43
C VAL A 211 -18.18 -17.49 -19.09
N GLU A 212 -18.64 -17.47 -20.34
CA GLU A 212 -18.94 -18.68 -21.11
C GLU A 212 -17.64 -19.34 -21.62
N ASP A 213 -17.58 -20.66 -21.65
CA ASP A 213 -16.37 -21.44 -21.98
C ASP A 213 -15.81 -21.18 -23.40
N ASN A 214 -16.60 -20.63 -24.29
CA ASN A 214 -16.24 -20.38 -25.69
C ASN A 214 -15.82 -18.92 -25.97
N ILE A 215 -15.70 -18.09 -24.95
CA ILE A 215 -15.31 -16.70 -25.10
C ILE A 215 -13.78 -16.57 -25.12
N GLU A 216 -13.24 -15.99 -26.19
CA GLU A 216 -11.85 -15.54 -26.24
C GLU A 216 -11.72 -14.18 -25.52
N ILE A 217 -11.36 -14.23 -24.23
CA ILE A 217 -11.27 -13.06 -23.32
C ILE A 217 -10.41 -11.94 -23.93
N SER A 218 -9.42 -12.27 -24.76
CA SER A 218 -8.55 -11.29 -25.40
C SER A 218 -9.22 -10.46 -26.50
N ASN A 219 -10.33 -10.91 -27.06
CA ASN A 219 -10.97 -10.30 -28.24
C ASN A 219 -12.42 -9.87 -28.02
N ASP A 220 -13.03 -10.27 -26.90
CA ASP A 220 -14.47 -10.08 -26.64
C ASP A 220 -14.72 -9.04 -25.54
N TYR A 221 -14.17 -7.84 -25.74
CA TYR A 221 -14.30 -6.74 -24.76
C TYR A 221 -15.75 -6.36 -24.49
N ASP A 222 -16.60 -6.42 -25.49
CA ASP A 222 -18.02 -6.07 -25.40
C ASP A 222 -18.75 -6.93 -24.39
N TYR A 223 -18.56 -8.25 -24.50
CA TYR A 223 -19.13 -9.21 -23.58
C TYR A 223 -18.64 -9.02 -22.15
N LEU A 224 -17.34 -8.86 -21.97
CA LEU A 224 -16.75 -8.65 -20.65
C LEU A 224 -17.25 -7.38 -19.97
N LEU A 225 -17.41 -6.29 -20.72
CA LEU A 225 -17.94 -5.03 -20.19
C LEU A 225 -19.41 -5.15 -19.81
N GLU A 226 -20.24 -5.81 -20.62
CA GLU A 226 -21.64 -6.05 -20.32
C GLU A 226 -21.81 -6.95 -19.08
N LEU A 227 -21.02 -8.03 -18.98
CA LEU A 227 -21.02 -8.92 -17.83
C LEU A 227 -20.60 -8.20 -16.56
N ALA A 228 -19.53 -7.38 -16.63
CA ALA A 228 -19.05 -6.61 -15.50
C ALA A 228 -20.09 -5.57 -15.03
N ASP A 229 -20.76 -4.89 -15.96
CA ASP A 229 -21.82 -3.94 -15.61
C ASP A 229 -23.03 -4.62 -14.99
N LYS A 230 -23.44 -5.78 -15.51
CA LYS A 230 -24.49 -6.60 -14.91
C LYS A 230 -24.15 -6.98 -13.46
N LYS A 231 -22.92 -7.45 -13.22
CA LYS A 231 -22.46 -7.80 -11.87
C LYS A 231 -22.35 -6.57 -10.97
N ARG A 232 -21.85 -5.46 -11.49
CA ARG A 232 -21.77 -4.18 -10.76
C ARG A 232 -23.15 -3.73 -10.27
N LYS A 233 -24.16 -3.79 -11.15
CA LYS A 233 -25.56 -3.44 -10.81
C LYS A 233 -26.12 -4.39 -9.75
N ALA A 234 -25.85 -5.69 -9.85
CA ALA A 234 -26.28 -6.66 -8.86
C ALA A 234 -25.62 -6.40 -7.48
N ILE A 235 -24.34 -6.08 -7.43
CA ILE A 235 -23.64 -5.71 -6.19
C ILE A 235 -24.22 -4.40 -5.62
N ALA A 236 -24.51 -3.39 -6.46
CA ALA A 236 -25.12 -2.13 -6.03
C ALA A 236 -26.49 -2.37 -5.40
N GLN A 237 -27.31 -3.24 -6.00
CA GLN A 237 -28.60 -3.62 -5.44
C GLN A 237 -28.46 -4.27 -4.07
N ARG A 238 -27.50 -5.21 -3.92
CA ARG A 238 -27.22 -5.84 -2.62
C ARG A 238 -26.83 -4.80 -1.54
N TYR A 239 -26.03 -3.82 -1.89
CA TYR A 239 -25.71 -2.74 -0.96
C TYR A 239 -26.96 -1.95 -0.54
N THR A 240 -27.88 -1.69 -1.45
CA THR A 240 -29.15 -1.01 -1.12
C THR A 240 -30.01 -1.82 -0.13
N GLU A 241 -29.95 -3.15 -0.19
CA GLU A 241 -30.71 -4.05 0.68
C GLU A 241 -30.12 -4.15 2.09
N VAL A 242 -28.80 -4.01 2.26
CA VAL A 242 -28.10 -4.27 3.54
C VAL A 242 -27.62 -3.03 4.25
N LEU A 243 -27.44 -1.91 3.54
CA LEU A 243 -26.95 -0.69 4.15
C LEU A 243 -28.08 0.10 4.87
N PRO A 244 -27.75 0.82 5.94
CA PRO A 244 -28.69 1.75 6.57
C PRO A 244 -29.23 2.78 5.58
N ALA A 245 -30.47 3.23 5.81
CA ALA A 245 -31.11 4.25 4.99
C ALA A 245 -30.22 5.51 4.84
N GLY A 246 -30.07 5.98 3.62
CA GLY A 246 -29.25 7.15 3.29
C GLY A 246 -27.77 6.87 3.03
N LYS A 247 -27.29 5.63 3.24
CA LYS A 247 -25.94 5.24 2.82
C LYS A 247 -25.98 4.58 1.44
N VAL A 248 -25.09 5.03 0.56
CA VAL A 248 -24.98 4.54 -0.82
C VAL A 248 -23.57 4.06 -1.07
N VAL A 249 -23.43 2.88 -1.67
CA VAL A 249 -22.17 2.43 -2.25
C VAL A 249 -22.40 2.16 -3.74
N ARG A 250 -21.64 2.85 -4.58
CA ARG A 250 -21.62 2.64 -6.03
C ARG A 250 -20.40 1.80 -6.39
N PRO A 251 -20.55 0.49 -6.66
CA PRO A 251 -19.41 -0.35 -6.99
C PRO A 251 -18.68 0.15 -8.23
N LEU A 252 -17.35 0.14 -8.17
CA LEU A 252 -16.45 0.55 -9.24
C LEU A 252 -15.88 -0.67 -9.95
N VAL A 253 -15.89 -0.64 -11.28
CA VAL A 253 -15.22 -1.59 -12.16
C VAL A 253 -13.85 -1.03 -12.56
N LEU A 254 -12.80 -1.79 -12.31
CA LEU A 254 -11.44 -1.48 -12.77
C LEU A 254 -11.20 -2.20 -14.09
N ILE A 255 -10.72 -1.48 -15.11
CA ILE A 255 -10.34 -2.04 -16.41
C ILE A 255 -8.85 -1.83 -16.60
N GLN A 256 -8.08 -2.91 -16.59
CA GLN A 256 -6.63 -2.86 -16.66
C GLN A 256 -6.14 -3.19 -18.08
N PHE A 257 -5.45 -2.23 -18.68
CA PHE A 257 -4.91 -2.31 -20.03
C PHE A 257 -3.44 -2.73 -20.07
N PRO A 258 -3.02 -3.41 -21.18
CA PRO A 258 -1.61 -3.60 -21.48
C PRO A 258 -0.94 -2.27 -21.88
N ASN A 259 0.40 -2.25 -21.82
CA ASN A 259 1.15 -1.12 -22.34
C ASN A 259 1.15 -1.12 -23.89
N GLY A 260 1.07 0.06 -24.51
CA GLY A 260 1.27 0.21 -25.94
C GLY A 260 0.12 -0.23 -26.85
N GLN A 261 -1.08 -0.39 -26.32
CA GLN A 261 -2.28 -0.76 -27.11
C GLN A 261 -3.38 0.33 -27.01
N PRO A 262 -3.20 1.49 -27.66
CA PRO A 262 -4.19 2.56 -27.64
C PRO A 262 -5.52 2.16 -28.33
N GLU A 263 -5.47 1.25 -29.28
CA GLU A 263 -6.65 0.74 -29.99
C GLU A 263 -7.61 -0.02 -29.08
N THR A 264 -7.07 -0.81 -28.15
CA THR A 264 -7.88 -1.51 -27.16
C THR A 264 -8.56 -0.52 -26.21
N VAL A 265 -7.88 0.54 -25.82
CA VAL A 265 -8.48 1.59 -24.97
C VAL A 265 -9.65 2.22 -25.70
N LYS A 266 -9.46 2.60 -26.98
CA LYS A 266 -10.49 3.22 -27.80
C LYS A 266 -11.70 2.32 -28.02
N ALA A 267 -11.50 1.02 -28.28
CA ALA A 267 -12.59 0.06 -28.42
C ALA A 267 -13.43 -0.07 -27.13
N VAL A 268 -12.75 -0.08 -25.98
CA VAL A 268 -13.44 -0.12 -24.66
C VAL A 268 -14.20 1.19 -24.41
N GLU A 269 -13.62 2.35 -24.75
CA GLU A 269 -14.30 3.64 -24.64
C GLU A 269 -15.55 3.72 -25.50
N GLU A 270 -15.47 3.31 -26.78
CA GLU A 270 -16.60 3.27 -27.70
C GLU A 270 -17.72 2.35 -27.19
N LYS A 271 -17.35 1.19 -26.61
CA LYS A 271 -18.34 0.29 -26.01
C LYS A 271 -18.99 0.89 -24.78
N LEU A 272 -18.22 1.48 -23.87
CA LEU A 272 -18.78 2.13 -22.67
C LEU A 272 -19.71 3.28 -23.06
N GLU A 273 -19.35 4.09 -24.07
CA GLU A 273 -20.21 5.14 -24.61
C GLU A 273 -21.52 4.58 -25.14
N SER A 274 -21.48 3.47 -25.89
CA SER A 274 -22.71 2.77 -26.39
C SER A 274 -23.60 2.26 -25.25
N MET A 275 -23.03 1.96 -24.08
CA MET A 275 -23.73 1.58 -22.85
C MET A 275 -24.22 2.79 -22.05
N GLY A 276 -23.91 4.04 -22.48
CA GLY A 276 -24.30 5.27 -21.80
C GLY A 276 -23.32 5.74 -20.72
N TYR A 277 -22.11 5.18 -20.66
CA TYR A 277 -21.06 5.57 -19.73
C TYR A 277 -20.00 6.39 -20.44
N THR A 278 -19.86 7.67 -20.09
CA THR A 278 -18.95 8.61 -20.76
C THR A 278 -18.12 9.38 -19.73
N TYR A 279 -17.08 10.04 -20.21
CA TYR A 279 -16.34 11.03 -19.41
C TYR A 279 -17.21 12.25 -19.11
N ASP A 280 -18.03 12.70 -20.06
CA ASP A 280 -18.87 13.89 -19.93
C ASP A 280 -19.93 13.76 -18.83
N ASN A 281 -20.50 12.56 -18.67
CA ASN A 281 -21.45 12.31 -17.56
C ASN A 281 -20.77 11.93 -16.25
N GLY A 282 -19.43 11.90 -16.21
CA GLY A 282 -18.62 11.59 -15.05
C GLY A 282 -18.60 10.12 -14.64
N MET A 283 -19.26 9.22 -15.41
CA MET A 283 -19.34 7.81 -15.05
C MET A 283 -18.12 6.98 -15.42
N VAL A 284 -17.23 7.51 -16.27
CA VAL A 284 -15.95 6.94 -16.63
C VAL A 284 -14.84 7.85 -16.12
N SER A 285 -13.82 7.27 -15.52
CA SER A 285 -12.57 7.96 -15.14
C SER A 285 -11.38 7.23 -15.73
N ILE A 286 -10.26 7.94 -15.92
CA ILE A 286 -9.06 7.40 -16.57
C ILE A 286 -7.83 7.65 -15.71
N TRP A 287 -6.98 6.63 -15.61
CA TRP A 287 -5.68 6.72 -14.94
C TRP A 287 -4.62 5.94 -15.73
N MET A 288 -4.13 6.56 -16.80
CA MET A 288 -3.22 5.91 -17.75
C MET A 288 -1.75 6.25 -17.53
N SER A 289 -1.45 7.31 -16.79
CA SER A 289 -0.09 7.76 -16.47
C SER A 289 0.10 7.88 -14.96
N GLU A 290 1.33 8.17 -14.53
CA GLU A 290 1.61 8.55 -13.14
C GLU A 290 0.96 9.91 -12.77
N ASP A 291 0.52 10.67 -13.77
CA ASP A 291 -0.14 11.96 -13.59
C ASP A 291 -1.63 11.75 -13.25
N LYS A 292 -2.03 12.21 -12.07
CA LYS A 292 -3.40 12.05 -11.55
C LYS A 292 -4.36 13.15 -12.02
N LYS A 293 -3.95 13.98 -12.99
CA LYS A 293 -4.71 15.17 -13.41
C LYS A 293 -6.11 14.89 -13.93
N ASP A 294 -6.33 13.69 -14.46
CA ASP A 294 -7.59 13.29 -15.07
C ASP A 294 -8.50 12.48 -14.13
N LEU A 295 -8.12 12.35 -12.86
CA LEU A 295 -8.94 11.66 -11.86
C LEU A 295 -10.03 12.60 -11.32
N THR A 296 -11.23 12.07 -11.21
CA THR A 296 -12.32 12.78 -10.51
C THR A 296 -12.07 12.79 -9.01
N ASP A 297 -12.33 13.93 -8.36
CA ASP A 297 -12.06 14.15 -6.94
C ASP A 297 -12.76 13.14 -6.03
N ASN A 298 -13.92 12.61 -6.44
CA ASN A 298 -14.73 11.67 -5.65
C ASN A 298 -14.55 10.20 -6.05
N LEU A 299 -13.47 9.85 -6.77
CA LEU A 299 -13.25 8.49 -7.28
C LEU A 299 -13.25 7.42 -6.16
N THR A 300 -12.71 7.74 -4.99
CA THR A 300 -12.58 6.81 -3.86
C THR A 300 -13.77 6.81 -2.91
N ASP A 301 -14.65 7.81 -3.03
CA ASP A 301 -15.82 7.95 -2.16
C ASP A 301 -16.85 6.85 -2.46
N ASN A 302 -17.50 6.33 -1.43
CA ASN A 302 -18.45 5.22 -1.58
C ASN A 302 -19.59 5.54 -2.56
N ASP A 303 -20.04 6.78 -2.64
CA ASP A 303 -21.07 7.29 -3.55
C ASP A 303 -20.49 7.99 -4.79
N GLY A 304 -19.19 7.88 -5.01
CA GLY A 304 -18.47 8.51 -6.13
C GLY A 304 -19.13 8.27 -7.48
N THR A 305 -19.15 9.27 -8.33
CA THR A 305 -19.83 9.27 -9.63
C THR A 305 -19.25 8.25 -10.62
N PRO A 306 -17.91 8.10 -10.77
CA PRO A 306 -17.37 7.13 -11.71
C PRO A 306 -17.73 5.70 -11.30
N VAL A 307 -18.17 4.91 -12.26
CA VAL A 307 -18.46 3.48 -12.08
C VAL A 307 -17.52 2.58 -12.89
N PHE A 308 -16.75 3.17 -13.81
CA PHE A 308 -15.66 2.54 -14.53
C PHE A 308 -14.38 3.35 -14.39
N LEU A 309 -13.26 2.68 -14.12
CA LEU A 309 -11.93 3.27 -14.12
C LEU A 309 -11.03 2.54 -15.11
N LEU A 310 -10.57 3.27 -16.13
CA LEU A 310 -9.62 2.78 -17.12
C LEU A 310 -8.19 3.01 -16.62
N MET A 311 -7.36 1.96 -16.53
CA MET A 311 -6.01 2.06 -15.98
C MET A 311 -5.00 1.16 -16.70
N LYS A 312 -3.73 1.58 -16.80
CA LYS A 312 -2.64 0.79 -17.39
C LYS A 312 -1.84 -0.02 -16.38
N GLN A 313 -1.43 0.62 -15.32
CA GLN A 313 -0.66 -0.06 -14.26
C GLN A 313 -1.57 -0.33 -13.07
N ALA A 314 -1.14 -1.23 -12.20
CA ALA A 314 -1.77 -1.31 -10.91
C ALA A 314 -1.76 0.09 -10.34
N ILE A 315 -2.93 0.55 -10.04
CA ILE A 315 -3.13 1.78 -9.32
C ILE A 315 -2.07 1.81 -8.23
N SER A 316 -1.31 2.88 -8.18
CA SER A 316 -0.08 3.00 -7.38
C SER A 316 -0.28 2.42 -5.99
N THR A 317 0.76 1.78 -5.50
CA THR A 317 0.86 1.39 -4.10
C THR A 317 0.27 2.52 -3.24
N GLY A 318 -0.65 2.20 -2.32
CA GLY A 318 -1.30 3.19 -1.45
C GLY A 318 -2.71 3.66 -1.85
N TRP A 319 -3.18 3.41 -3.08
CA TRP A 319 -4.57 3.73 -3.44
C TRP A 319 -5.56 2.82 -2.69
N ASP A 320 -6.51 3.43 -2.02
CA ASP A 320 -7.55 2.76 -1.26
C ASP A 320 -8.92 3.14 -1.81
N CYS A 321 -9.68 2.13 -2.25
CA CYS A 321 -11.00 2.30 -2.80
C CYS A 321 -11.87 1.08 -2.49
N PRO A 322 -12.49 1.01 -1.32
CA PRO A 322 -13.31 -0.14 -0.90
C PRO A 322 -14.45 -0.47 -1.86
N ARG A 323 -14.97 0.51 -2.58
CA ARG A 323 -16.02 0.30 -3.59
C ARG A 323 -15.55 -0.32 -4.92
N ALA A 324 -14.24 -0.46 -5.14
CA ALA A 324 -13.72 -1.22 -6.28
C ALA A 324 -13.93 -2.72 -6.06
N LYS A 325 -14.89 -3.31 -6.76
CA LYS A 325 -15.36 -4.69 -6.52
C LYS A 325 -15.17 -5.62 -7.72
N ILE A 326 -14.89 -5.09 -8.89
CA ILE A 326 -14.75 -5.86 -10.14
C ILE A 326 -13.46 -5.41 -10.82
N LEU A 327 -12.71 -6.37 -11.34
CA LEU A 327 -11.52 -6.15 -12.15
C LEU A 327 -11.66 -6.88 -13.48
N ILE A 328 -11.62 -6.14 -14.58
CA ILE A 328 -11.41 -6.67 -15.93
C ILE A 328 -9.93 -6.52 -16.25
N LYS A 329 -9.25 -7.63 -16.44
CA LYS A 329 -7.84 -7.66 -16.76
C LYS A 329 -7.63 -7.97 -18.23
N LEU A 330 -7.34 -6.94 -19.03
CA LEU A 330 -7.03 -7.06 -20.46
C LEU A 330 -5.53 -7.22 -20.73
N ARG A 331 -4.74 -7.40 -19.67
CA ARG A 331 -3.29 -7.50 -19.69
C ARG A 331 -2.84 -8.90 -19.26
N GLU A 332 -1.93 -9.48 -20.01
CA GLU A 332 -1.23 -10.73 -19.68
C GLU A 332 0.21 -10.49 -19.18
N GLY A 333 0.83 -11.51 -18.63
CA GLY A 333 2.28 -11.54 -18.35
C GLY A 333 2.74 -10.63 -17.23
N MET A 334 1.95 -10.48 -16.18
CA MET A 334 2.34 -9.73 -14.98
C MET A 334 3.05 -10.65 -13.97
N SER A 335 3.91 -10.05 -13.12
CA SER A 335 4.47 -10.80 -12.01
C SER A 335 3.39 -11.18 -11.00
N GLU A 336 3.51 -12.35 -10.38
CA GLU A 336 2.61 -12.84 -9.33
C GLU A 336 2.39 -11.80 -8.23
N GLN A 337 3.45 -11.11 -7.82
CA GLN A 337 3.40 -10.05 -6.80
C GLN A 337 2.47 -8.90 -7.20
N PHE A 338 2.56 -8.48 -8.46
CA PHE A 338 1.72 -7.40 -8.98
C PHE A 338 0.25 -7.84 -9.07
N GLU A 339 0.00 -9.10 -9.42
CA GLU A 339 -1.35 -9.66 -9.44
C GLU A 339 -1.96 -9.71 -8.05
N ILE A 340 -1.25 -10.22 -7.06
CA ILE A 340 -1.69 -10.24 -5.65
C ILE A 340 -2.04 -8.83 -5.17
N GLN A 341 -1.21 -7.84 -5.48
CA GLN A 341 -1.48 -6.46 -5.09
C GLN A 341 -2.73 -5.89 -5.77
N THR A 342 -2.91 -6.15 -7.06
CA THR A 342 -4.08 -5.66 -7.82
C THR A 342 -5.37 -6.31 -7.34
N ILE A 343 -5.36 -7.64 -7.16
CA ILE A 343 -6.49 -8.41 -6.64
C ILE A 343 -6.81 -7.98 -5.20
N GLY A 344 -5.80 -7.79 -4.37
CA GLY A 344 -5.97 -7.34 -3.00
C GLY A 344 -6.71 -6.00 -2.86
N ARG A 345 -6.76 -5.18 -3.93
CA ARG A 345 -7.50 -3.90 -3.91
C ARG A 345 -9.00 -4.07 -4.03
N ILE A 346 -9.46 -5.02 -4.85
CA ILE A 346 -10.89 -5.29 -5.01
C ILE A 346 -11.47 -6.11 -3.85
N ARG A 347 -10.62 -6.65 -2.99
CA ARG A 347 -11.04 -7.42 -1.80
C ARG A 347 -11.28 -6.55 -0.58
N ARG A 348 -10.91 -5.27 -0.57
CA ARG A 348 -11.14 -4.36 0.57
C ARG A 348 -12.63 -4.13 0.81
N MET A 349 -13.00 -4.04 2.10
CA MET A 349 -14.36 -3.81 2.55
C MET A 349 -14.59 -2.36 2.95
#